data_9baec3afd7493d146395a04bf844b106
#
_entry.id   9baec3afd7493d146395a04bf844b106
#
_cell.length_a   1.000
_cell.length_b   1.000
_cell.length_c   1.000
_cell.angle_alpha   90.00
_cell.angle_beta   90.00
_cell.angle_gamma   90.00
#
_symmetry.space_group_name_H-M   'P 1'
#
loop_
_entity.id
_entity.type
_entity.pdbx_description
1 polymer ?
#
loop_
_entity_poly.entity_id
_entity_poly.type
_entity_poly.pdbx_seq_one_letter_code
_entity_poly.pdbx_strand_id
1 'polypeptide(L)'
;MTISIVLINYNVRFFIEQCLSSVKKAIESSAMLRDKAEVIVVDNASADGSMDFLPPLFPGFRFVGNSENTGFARACNQGLRLCRGEFILFLNPDTLLAEDSLETCIRAFGPHTGAVGVRMVDGSGRVLRESKRGFPGTAASFFRLTGMTGLFPKSAYFSAYYRGELNENENHEIDILSGAFMLVRKSVLDITGGFDERFFMYAEDIDLSWRIRQAGFQNLYLAKTSIIHFKGESTNRDARYAFHFHEAMELFRHKYFRHHSAFVGFLIRSAIRFRELKARFNGPSRRNTHSHPVRRFWLSGDAGSGAECRKKLLEKNFMPAESETDAELIIYCEGPQCSWKSIIQLIESAPVKQPHYFHGAGTHSLIGSAFSDARGEVIEI
;
A
#
# COMPACT_ATOMS: atom_id res chain seq x y z
N MET A 1 15.74 -9.60 17.69
CA MET A 1 15.00 -8.56 16.95
C MET A 1 13.53 -8.64 17.29
N THR A 2 12.88 -7.49 17.52
CA THR A 2 11.43 -7.46 17.77
C THR A 2 10.67 -7.51 16.44
N ILE A 3 11.11 -6.75 15.44
CA ILE A 3 10.44 -6.70 14.13
C ILE A 3 11.44 -6.77 12.98
N SER A 4 11.07 -7.49 11.92
CA SER A 4 11.70 -7.42 10.60
C SER A 4 10.71 -6.85 9.61
N ILE A 5 11.12 -5.84 8.83
CA ILE A 5 10.29 -5.18 7.83
C ILE A 5 10.84 -5.55 6.46
N VAL A 6 9.99 -6.17 5.64
CA VAL A 6 10.32 -6.62 4.28
C VAL A 6 9.59 -5.74 3.27
N LEU A 7 10.36 -5.09 2.41
CA LEU A 7 9.84 -4.31 1.29
C LEU A 7 10.34 -4.90 -0.03
N ILE A 8 9.48 -4.92 -1.04
CA ILE A 8 9.84 -5.34 -2.38
C ILE A 8 9.84 -4.12 -3.28
N ASN A 9 11.03 -3.79 -3.82
CA ASN A 9 11.17 -2.70 -4.76
C ASN A 9 11.11 -3.20 -6.20
N TYR A 10 10.38 -2.47 -7.05
CA TYR A 10 10.39 -2.66 -8.50
C TYR A 10 10.05 -1.35 -9.23
N ASN A 11 11.09 -0.62 -9.67
CA ASN A 11 10.97 0.63 -10.44
C ASN A 11 10.14 1.74 -9.77
N VAL A 12 10.32 1.95 -8.45
CA VAL A 12 9.62 2.98 -7.66
C VAL A 12 10.57 3.75 -6.74
N ARG A 13 11.76 4.10 -7.25
CA ARG A 13 12.87 4.70 -6.51
C ARG A 13 12.46 5.77 -5.50
N PHE A 14 11.66 6.73 -5.89
CA PHE A 14 11.30 7.85 -5.03
C PHE A 14 10.16 7.54 -4.05
N PHE A 15 9.24 6.65 -4.42
CA PHE A 15 8.21 6.19 -3.48
C PHE A 15 8.84 5.37 -2.35
N ILE A 16 9.74 4.44 -2.69
CA ILE A 16 10.43 3.65 -1.66
C ILE A 16 11.38 4.50 -0.81
N GLU A 17 12.01 5.55 -1.34
CA GLU A 17 12.79 6.50 -0.55
C GLU A 17 11.93 7.11 0.56
N GLN A 18 10.78 7.66 0.22
CA GLN A 18 9.84 8.26 1.17
C GLN A 18 9.30 7.23 2.16
N CYS A 19 8.97 6.02 1.69
CA CYS A 19 8.55 4.91 2.53
C CYS A 19 9.64 4.55 3.56
N LEU A 20 10.89 4.34 3.13
CA LEU A 20 12.01 4.01 4.01
C LEU A 20 12.30 5.13 5.02
N SER A 21 12.16 6.41 4.61
CA SER A 21 12.27 7.55 5.52
C SER A 21 11.19 7.48 6.62
N SER A 22 9.92 7.21 6.26
CA SER A 22 8.84 7.07 7.23
C SER A 22 9.02 5.85 8.16
N VAL A 23 9.48 4.72 7.61
CA VAL A 23 9.82 3.52 8.39
C VAL A 23 10.93 3.80 9.40
N LYS A 24 12.00 4.48 8.98
CA LYS A 24 13.10 4.87 9.86
C LYS A 24 12.59 5.71 11.03
N LYS A 25 11.74 6.70 10.75
CA LYS A 25 11.12 7.54 11.78
C LYS A 25 10.22 6.75 12.74
N ALA A 26 9.41 5.81 12.23
CA ALA A 26 8.59 4.95 13.06
C ALA A 26 9.42 4.04 13.97
N ILE A 27 10.59 3.58 13.53
CA ILE A 27 11.53 2.81 14.36
C ILE A 27 12.19 3.72 15.42
N GLU A 28 12.72 4.88 15.02
CA GLU A 28 13.44 5.80 15.90
C GLU A 28 12.55 6.43 16.97
N SER A 29 11.27 6.64 16.68
CA SER A 29 10.28 7.21 17.61
C SER A 29 9.86 6.24 18.71
N SER A 30 10.04 4.92 18.51
CA SER A 30 9.63 3.90 19.46
C SER A 30 10.81 3.40 20.29
N ALA A 31 10.76 3.59 21.60
CA ALA A 31 11.73 3.00 22.53
C ALA A 31 11.72 1.46 22.52
N MET A 32 10.61 0.85 22.11
CA MET A 32 10.49 -0.60 21.94
C MET A 32 11.29 -1.11 20.74
N LEU A 33 11.37 -0.32 19.65
CA LEU A 33 11.89 -0.76 18.36
C LEU A 33 13.29 -0.26 18.07
N ARG A 34 13.72 0.83 18.70
CA ARG A 34 15.06 1.38 18.54
C ARG A 34 16.08 0.27 18.85
N ASP A 35 17.00 0.02 17.95
CA ASP A 35 18.02 -1.04 17.99
C ASP A 35 17.47 -2.49 17.97
N LYS A 36 16.15 -2.67 17.83
CA LYS A 36 15.49 -3.98 17.80
C LYS A 36 14.66 -4.23 16.54
N ALA A 37 14.80 -3.38 15.55
CA ALA A 37 14.18 -3.51 14.23
C ALA A 37 15.24 -3.74 13.16
N GLU A 38 14.87 -4.47 12.12
CA GLU A 38 15.66 -4.61 10.91
C GLU A 38 14.77 -4.36 9.68
N VAL A 39 15.36 -3.74 8.66
CA VAL A 39 14.68 -3.47 7.39
C VAL A 39 15.42 -4.17 6.27
N ILE A 40 14.68 -4.94 5.48
CA ILE A 40 15.18 -5.75 4.37
C ILE A 40 14.43 -5.30 3.11
N VAL A 41 15.17 -4.73 2.17
CA VAL A 41 14.67 -4.32 0.86
C VAL A 41 15.14 -5.34 -0.16
N VAL A 42 14.20 -6.03 -0.80
CA VAL A 42 14.47 -6.91 -1.94
C VAL A 42 14.15 -6.14 -3.21
N ASP A 43 15.17 -5.78 -3.97
CA ASP A 43 15.03 -5.17 -5.28
C ASP A 43 14.80 -6.26 -6.34
N ASN A 44 13.69 -6.19 -7.03
CA ASN A 44 13.25 -7.22 -7.95
C ASN A 44 13.67 -6.91 -9.41
N ALA A 45 14.95 -6.58 -9.59
CA ALA A 45 15.59 -6.15 -10.85
C ALA A 45 15.05 -4.82 -11.37
N SER A 46 15.08 -3.78 -10.53
CA SER A 46 14.74 -2.42 -10.95
C SER A 46 15.76 -1.84 -11.92
N ALA A 47 15.28 -1.08 -12.90
CA ALA A 47 16.09 -0.38 -13.90
C ALA A 47 16.14 1.14 -13.69
N ASP A 48 15.57 1.64 -12.57
CA ASP A 48 15.43 3.06 -12.26
C ASP A 48 16.59 3.65 -11.41
N GLY A 49 17.66 2.86 -11.18
CA GLY A 49 18.80 3.25 -10.36
C GLY A 49 18.58 3.15 -8.85
N SER A 50 17.49 2.51 -8.40
CA SER A 50 17.19 2.31 -6.97
C SER A 50 18.34 1.72 -6.18
N MET A 51 19.05 0.72 -6.73
CA MET A 51 20.10 -0.02 -6.03
C MET A 51 21.41 0.79 -5.86
N ASP A 52 21.62 1.80 -6.67
CA ASP A 52 22.74 2.73 -6.50
C ASP A 52 22.36 3.88 -5.57
N PHE A 53 21.11 4.30 -5.60
CA PHE A 53 20.59 5.48 -4.92
C PHE A 53 20.24 5.23 -3.43
N LEU A 54 19.53 4.15 -3.13
CA LEU A 54 18.97 3.93 -1.78
C LEU A 54 19.99 3.48 -0.72
N PRO A 55 20.94 2.54 -0.98
CA PRO A 55 21.85 2.04 0.05
C PRO A 55 22.69 3.11 0.74
N PRO A 56 23.22 4.14 0.05
CA PRO A 56 23.95 5.24 0.70
C PRO A 56 23.08 6.08 1.64
N LEU A 57 21.77 6.22 1.35
CA LEU A 57 20.83 6.99 2.17
C LEU A 57 20.37 6.23 3.42
N PHE A 58 20.37 4.90 3.35
CA PHE A 58 19.89 4.03 4.43
C PHE A 58 20.93 2.95 4.80
N PRO A 59 22.13 3.33 5.29
CA PRO A 59 23.24 2.39 5.52
C PRO A 59 22.94 1.34 6.58
N GLY A 60 21.94 1.58 7.44
CA GLY A 60 21.49 0.60 8.45
C GLY A 60 20.49 -0.45 7.92
N PHE A 61 20.04 -0.33 6.67
CA PHE A 61 19.09 -1.23 6.04
C PHE A 61 19.80 -2.25 5.15
N ARG A 62 19.24 -3.43 5.02
CA ARG A 62 19.79 -4.48 4.17
C ARG A 62 19.13 -4.47 2.80
N PHE A 63 19.94 -4.29 1.75
CA PHE A 63 19.48 -4.34 0.36
C PHE A 63 19.94 -5.64 -0.30
N VAL A 64 19.04 -6.27 -1.07
CA VAL A 64 19.27 -7.53 -1.79
C VAL A 64 18.73 -7.37 -3.20
N GLY A 65 19.62 -7.39 -4.21
CA GLY A 65 19.26 -7.26 -5.62
C GLY A 65 19.03 -8.62 -6.28
N ASN A 66 17.95 -8.76 -7.04
CA ASN A 66 17.69 -9.87 -7.94
C ASN A 66 18.17 -9.53 -9.36
N SER A 67 18.58 -10.55 -10.12
CA SER A 67 18.95 -10.39 -11.53
C SER A 67 17.75 -10.34 -12.48
N GLU A 68 16.57 -10.77 -12.01
CA GLU A 68 15.31 -10.77 -12.76
C GLU A 68 14.12 -10.51 -11.82
N ASN A 69 12.98 -10.09 -12.38
CA ASN A 69 11.75 -9.95 -11.60
C ASN A 69 11.13 -11.31 -11.33
N THR A 70 11.32 -11.80 -10.12
CA THR A 70 10.85 -13.13 -9.66
C THR A 70 9.37 -13.15 -9.23
N GLY A 71 8.69 -12.01 -9.28
CA GLY A 71 7.34 -11.82 -8.75
C GLY A 71 7.32 -11.45 -7.26
N PHE A 72 6.17 -10.94 -6.80
CA PHE A 72 6.03 -10.39 -5.45
C PHE A 72 6.14 -11.47 -4.36
N ALA A 73 5.39 -12.57 -4.49
CA ALA A 73 5.37 -13.63 -3.48
C ALA A 73 6.74 -14.25 -3.24
N ARG A 74 7.49 -14.54 -4.31
CA ARG A 74 8.84 -15.12 -4.22
C ARG A 74 9.85 -14.15 -3.62
N ALA A 75 9.79 -12.87 -4.00
CA ALA A 75 10.65 -11.83 -3.43
C ALA A 75 10.34 -11.59 -1.93
N CYS A 76 9.06 -11.61 -1.52
CA CYS A 76 8.67 -11.56 -0.11
C CYS A 76 9.24 -12.74 0.68
N ASN A 77 9.16 -13.96 0.15
CA ASN A 77 9.74 -15.13 0.81
C ASN A 77 11.27 -15.09 0.86
N GLN A 78 11.92 -14.49 -0.14
CA GLN A 78 13.36 -14.25 -0.09
C GLN A 78 13.71 -13.31 1.08
N GLY A 79 12.99 -12.21 1.25
CA GLY A 79 13.12 -11.32 2.39
C GLY A 79 12.83 -12.04 3.72
N LEU A 80 11.74 -12.81 3.76
CA LEU A 80 11.34 -13.58 4.96
C LEU A 80 12.45 -14.54 5.46
N ARG A 81 13.16 -15.19 4.56
CA ARG A 81 14.30 -16.08 4.93
C ARG A 81 15.45 -15.34 5.62
N LEU A 82 15.53 -14.03 5.48
CA LEU A 82 16.56 -13.19 6.10
C LEU A 82 16.12 -12.59 7.43
N CYS A 83 14.82 -12.70 7.76
CA CYS A 83 14.19 -12.10 8.93
C CYS A 83 14.56 -12.83 10.23
N ARG A 84 14.85 -12.04 11.28
CA ARG A 84 15.17 -12.51 12.63
C ARG A 84 14.18 -12.00 13.69
N GLY A 85 13.25 -11.13 13.29
CA GLY A 85 12.25 -10.54 14.17
C GLY A 85 11.20 -11.54 14.64
N GLU A 86 10.61 -11.28 15.82
CA GLU A 86 9.44 -12.00 16.32
C GLU A 86 8.20 -11.66 15.47
N PHE A 87 8.13 -10.43 14.99
CA PHE A 87 7.09 -9.96 14.08
C PHE A 87 7.69 -9.64 12.70
N ILE A 88 7.00 -10.04 11.66
CA ILE A 88 7.39 -9.81 10.27
C ILE A 88 6.36 -8.88 9.63
N LEU A 89 6.79 -7.71 9.20
CA LEU A 89 5.96 -6.79 8.43
C LEU A 89 6.30 -6.91 6.94
N PHE A 90 5.34 -7.33 6.13
CA PHE A 90 5.38 -7.12 4.70
C PHE A 90 4.76 -5.76 4.39
N LEU A 91 5.52 -4.91 3.73
CA LEU A 91 5.17 -3.50 3.49
C LEU A 91 5.39 -3.14 2.02
N ASN A 92 4.37 -2.53 1.39
CA ASN A 92 4.53 -2.01 0.05
C ASN A 92 5.43 -0.76 0.02
N PRO A 93 6.24 -0.58 -1.04
CA PRO A 93 7.17 0.53 -1.16
C PRO A 93 6.49 1.89 -1.41
N ASP A 94 5.21 1.91 -1.74
CA ASP A 94 4.39 3.09 -2.00
C ASP A 94 3.47 3.45 -0.81
N THR A 95 4.01 3.30 0.42
CA THR A 95 3.32 3.65 1.67
C THR A 95 4.09 4.69 2.48
N LEU A 96 3.37 5.48 3.29
CA LEU A 96 3.94 6.34 4.33
C LEU A 96 3.35 5.99 5.68
N LEU A 97 4.21 5.74 6.65
CA LEU A 97 3.84 5.30 7.99
C LEU A 97 3.75 6.48 8.97
N ALA A 98 2.74 6.47 9.84
CA ALA A 98 2.76 7.29 11.05
C ALA A 98 3.83 6.77 12.01
N GLU A 99 4.45 7.65 12.79
CA GLU A 99 5.56 7.33 13.70
C GLU A 99 5.19 6.28 14.75
N ASP A 100 3.93 6.23 15.17
CA ASP A 100 3.44 5.27 16.18
C ASP A 100 2.87 3.99 15.59
N SER A 101 2.82 3.84 14.27
CA SER A 101 2.12 2.74 13.60
C SER A 101 2.67 1.38 13.97
N LEU A 102 3.99 1.20 13.94
CA LEU A 102 4.63 -0.09 14.20
C LEU A 102 4.40 -0.55 15.65
N GLU A 103 4.65 0.33 16.63
CA GLU A 103 4.47 0.01 18.03
C GLU A 103 2.99 -0.26 18.36
N THR A 104 2.07 0.56 17.82
CA THR A 104 0.63 0.38 18.00
C THR A 104 0.16 -0.99 17.48
N CYS A 105 0.67 -1.41 16.32
CA CYS A 105 0.34 -2.70 15.73
C CYS A 105 0.90 -3.87 16.57
N ILE A 106 2.14 -3.80 17.05
CA ILE A 106 2.74 -4.86 17.88
C ILE A 106 1.97 -5.00 19.20
N ARG A 107 1.60 -3.88 19.84
CA ARG A 107 0.80 -3.89 21.08
C ARG A 107 -0.62 -4.43 20.91
N ALA A 108 -1.14 -4.48 19.68
CA ALA A 108 -2.46 -5.02 19.39
C ALA A 108 -2.51 -6.55 19.29
N PHE A 109 -1.36 -7.24 19.33
CA PHE A 109 -1.35 -8.70 19.28
C PHE A 109 -1.82 -9.32 20.59
N GLY A 110 -2.98 -9.98 20.53
CA GLY A 110 -3.46 -10.88 21.58
C GLY A 110 -2.98 -12.34 21.37
N PRO A 111 -3.40 -13.26 22.25
CA PRO A 111 -3.00 -14.68 22.18
C PRO A 111 -3.39 -15.38 20.88
N HIS A 112 -4.54 -15.00 20.30
CA HIS A 112 -5.08 -15.59 19.07
C HIS A 112 -4.84 -14.74 17.81
N THR A 113 -4.24 -13.56 17.95
CA THR A 113 -3.95 -12.70 16.79
C THR A 113 -2.76 -13.25 16.02
N GLY A 114 -2.98 -13.67 14.78
CA GLY A 114 -1.96 -14.17 13.87
C GLY A 114 -1.34 -13.05 13.04
N ALA A 115 -2.17 -12.12 12.57
CA ALA A 115 -1.73 -11.01 11.74
C ALA A 115 -2.56 -9.74 12.01
N VAL A 116 -1.94 -8.59 11.74
CA VAL A 116 -2.52 -7.24 11.90
C VAL A 116 -2.33 -6.46 10.60
N GLY A 117 -3.42 -5.86 10.12
CA GLY A 117 -3.40 -4.83 9.09
C GLY A 117 -3.97 -3.53 9.65
N VAL A 118 -3.74 -2.44 8.97
CA VAL A 118 -4.10 -1.09 9.44
C VAL A 118 -5.10 -0.41 8.54
N ARG A 119 -5.68 0.67 9.03
CA ARG A 119 -6.45 1.59 8.22
C ARG A 119 -5.52 2.26 7.20
N MET A 120 -5.93 2.26 5.94
CA MET A 120 -5.18 2.88 4.86
C MET A 120 -6.00 3.99 4.24
N VAL A 121 -5.33 5.10 3.90
CA VAL A 121 -5.89 6.20 3.13
C VAL A 121 -5.08 6.42 1.85
N ASP A 122 -5.70 6.95 0.81
CA ASP A 122 -4.97 7.40 -0.38
C ASP A 122 -4.33 8.77 -0.17
N GLY A 123 -3.57 9.25 -1.14
CA GLY A 123 -2.91 10.56 -1.08
C GLY A 123 -3.87 11.76 -1.01
N SER A 124 -5.18 11.56 -1.13
CA SER A 124 -6.21 12.58 -0.91
C SER A 124 -6.88 12.47 0.46
N GLY A 125 -6.48 11.53 1.32
CA GLY A 125 -7.07 11.26 2.63
C GLY A 125 -8.39 10.48 2.59
N ARG A 126 -8.74 9.81 1.48
CA ARG A 126 -9.90 8.93 1.40
C ARG A 126 -9.53 7.54 1.90
N VAL A 127 -10.38 6.97 2.76
CA VAL A 127 -10.18 5.60 3.25
C VAL A 127 -10.25 4.58 2.11
N LEU A 128 -9.25 3.73 2.05
CA LEU A 128 -9.16 2.65 1.07
C LEU A 128 -9.99 1.45 1.54
N ARG A 129 -10.95 1.03 0.72
CA ARG A 129 -11.86 -0.10 1.04
C ARG A 129 -11.14 -1.42 1.25
N GLU A 130 -9.98 -1.60 0.63
CA GLU A 130 -9.13 -2.79 0.78
C GLU A 130 -8.43 -2.90 2.14
N SER A 131 -8.53 -1.92 3.01
CA SER A 131 -8.04 -2.00 4.40
C SER A 131 -8.70 -3.12 5.16
N LYS A 132 -9.96 -3.47 4.83
CA LYS A 132 -10.72 -4.54 5.45
C LYS A 132 -11.47 -5.34 4.38
N ARG A 133 -11.13 -6.62 4.26
CA ARG A 133 -11.71 -7.49 3.24
C ARG A 133 -12.25 -8.78 3.84
N GLY A 134 -13.33 -9.26 3.26
CA GLY A 134 -13.86 -10.60 3.45
C GLY A 134 -13.23 -11.59 2.47
N PHE A 135 -13.41 -12.86 2.71
CA PHE A 135 -13.01 -13.91 1.77
C PHE A 135 -13.76 -13.77 0.44
N PRO A 136 -13.07 -13.82 -0.72
CA PRO A 136 -13.70 -13.63 -2.03
C PRO A 136 -14.49 -14.88 -2.46
N GLY A 137 -15.54 -15.22 -1.71
CA GLY A 137 -16.49 -16.25 -2.08
C GLY A 137 -17.16 -15.97 -3.42
N THR A 138 -17.85 -16.96 -3.99
CA THR A 138 -18.48 -16.86 -5.32
C THR A 138 -19.47 -15.71 -5.43
N ALA A 139 -20.34 -15.52 -4.42
CA ALA A 139 -21.30 -14.42 -4.37
C ALA A 139 -20.61 -13.05 -4.21
N ALA A 140 -19.65 -12.93 -3.29
CA ALA A 140 -18.89 -11.69 -3.08
C ALA A 140 -18.12 -11.27 -4.35
N SER A 141 -17.52 -12.23 -5.05
CA SER A 141 -16.83 -11.99 -6.33
C SER A 141 -17.82 -11.56 -7.42
N PHE A 142 -18.97 -12.19 -7.52
CA PHE A 142 -20.02 -11.84 -8.47
C PHE A 142 -20.51 -10.39 -8.25
N PHE A 143 -20.85 -10.01 -7.02
CA PHE A 143 -21.32 -8.65 -6.71
C PHE A 143 -20.25 -7.58 -6.99
N ARG A 144 -18.99 -7.90 -6.74
CA ARG A 144 -17.88 -7.01 -7.09
C ARG A 144 -17.75 -6.83 -8.60
N LEU A 145 -17.81 -7.91 -9.37
CA LEU A 145 -17.67 -7.88 -10.83
C LEU A 145 -18.85 -7.17 -11.53
N THR A 146 -20.07 -7.34 -11.03
CA THR A 146 -21.29 -6.72 -11.57
C THR A 146 -21.47 -5.25 -11.12
N GLY A 147 -20.67 -4.76 -10.18
CA GLY A 147 -20.77 -3.40 -9.65
C GLY A 147 -21.80 -3.22 -8.55
N MET A 148 -22.52 -4.28 -8.14
CA MET A 148 -23.52 -4.25 -7.04
C MET A 148 -22.90 -3.74 -5.74
N THR A 149 -21.64 -4.07 -5.45
CA THR A 149 -20.87 -3.54 -4.30
C THR A 149 -20.81 -2.00 -4.31
N GLY A 150 -20.77 -1.37 -5.48
CA GLY A 150 -20.75 0.10 -5.60
C GLY A 150 -22.12 0.72 -5.34
N LEU A 151 -23.20 0.03 -5.71
CA LEU A 151 -24.57 0.50 -5.49
C LEU A 151 -25.00 0.34 -4.02
N PHE A 152 -24.51 -0.69 -3.32
CA PHE A 152 -24.83 -1.01 -1.93
C PHE A 152 -23.57 -1.13 -1.07
N PRO A 153 -22.80 -0.04 -0.88
CA PRO A 153 -21.46 -0.09 -0.29
C PRO A 153 -21.43 -0.49 1.19
N LYS A 154 -22.54 -0.29 1.92
CA LYS A 154 -22.69 -0.63 3.35
C LYS A 154 -23.42 -1.95 3.59
N SER A 155 -23.77 -2.69 2.55
CA SER A 155 -24.50 -3.96 2.69
C SER A 155 -23.55 -5.09 3.08
N ALA A 156 -23.83 -5.83 4.14
CA ALA A 156 -23.11 -7.04 4.52
C ALA A 156 -23.16 -8.13 3.44
N TYR A 157 -24.18 -8.15 2.59
CA TYR A 157 -24.33 -9.13 1.52
C TYR A 157 -23.70 -8.69 0.21
N PHE A 158 -24.06 -7.49 -0.31
CA PHE A 158 -23.54 -6.99 -1.59
C PHE A 158 -22.12 -6.46 -1.51
N SER A 159 -21.68 -5.97 -0.34
CA SER A 159 -20.34 -5.48 -0.08
C SER A 159 -19.50 -6.40 0.81
N ALA A 160 -19.87 -7.70 0.87
CA ALA A 160 -19.18 -8.71 1.68
C ALA A 160 -17.66 -8.77 1.44
N TYR A 161 -17.22 -8.57 0.20
CA TYR A 161 -15.79 -8.53 -0.11
C TYR A 161 -15.05 -7.39 0.57
N TYR A 162 -15.66 -6.21 0.73
CA TYR A 162 -15.04 -5.06 1.39
C TYR A 162 -15.50 -4.86 2.84
N ARG A 163 -16.28 -5.79 3.38
CA ARG A 163 -16.84 -5.71 4.74
C ARG A 163 -17.45 -4.33 4.99
N GLY A 164 -18.27 -3.89 4.04
CA GLY A 164 -18.83 -2.54 4.03
C GLY A 164 -19.75 -2.22 5.22
N GLU A 165 -20.22 -3.24 5.92
CA GLU A 165 -21.01 -3.13 7.15
C GLU A 165 -20.17 -2.74 8.37
N LEU A 166 -18.83 -2.96 8.34
CA LEU A 166 -17.95 -2.68 9.47
C LEU A 166 -17.56 -1.21 9.50
N ASN A 167 -17.60 -0.61 10.68
CA ASN A 167 -17.12 0.75 10.91
C ASN A 167 -15.60 0.82 10.67
N GLU A 168 -15.15 1.73 9.81
CA GLU A 168 -13.74 1.89 9.46
C GLU A 168 -12.90 2.54 10.57
N ASN A 169 -13.55 3.10 11.62
CA ASN A 169 -12.90 3.72 12.76
C ASN A 169 -12.80 2.79 13.99
N GLU A 170 -13.20 1.53 13.83
CA GLU A 170 -13.17 0.52 14.89
C GLU A 170 -12.31 -0.67 14.50
N ASN A 171 -11.74 -1.31 15.51
CA ASN A 171 -10.96 -2.55 15.28
C ASN A 171 -11.91 -3.71 15.00
N HIS A 172 -11.57 -4.53 14.03
CA HIS A 172 -12.40 -5.67 13.63
C HIS A 172 -11.56 -6.91 13.33
N GLU A 173 -12.06 -8.08 13.68
CA GLU A 173 -11.61 -9.31 13.06
C GLU A 173 -12.13 -9.37 11.61
N ILE A 174 -11.22 -9.64 10.67
CA ILE A 174 -11.54 -9.71 9.24
C ILE A 174 -10.94 -10.98 8.62
N ASP A 175 -11.41 -11.33 7.43
CA ASP A 175 -10.88 -12.53 6.77
C ASP A 175 -9.53 -12.26 6.12
N ILE A 176 -9.40 -11.14 5.41
CA ILE A 176 -8.29 -10.87 4.50
C ILE A 176 -7.69 -9.50 4.81
N LEU A 177 -6.41 -9.49 5.11
CA LEU A 177 -5.59 -8.28 5.21
C LEU A 177 -5.07 -7.84 3.83
N SER A 178 -4.70 -6.58 3.71
CA SER A 178 -4.02 -6.08 2.51
C SER A 178 -2.53 -6.39 2.58
N GLY A 179 -1.96 -6.87 1.47
CA GLY A 179 -0.52 -7.04 1.32
C GLY A 179 0.28 -5.74 1.37
N ALA A 180 -0.40 -4.57 1.28
CA ALA A 180 0.26 -3.27 1.41
C ALA A 180 0.82 -3.01 2.81
N PHE A 181 0.18 -3.55 3.85
CA PHE A 181 0.67 -3.59 5.23
C PHE A 181 0.14 -4.84 5.91
N MET A 182 0.99 -5.83 6.09
CA MET A 182 0.63 -7.09 6.73
C MET A 182 1.69 -7.46 7.78
N LEU A 183 1.39 -7.20 9.05
CA LEU A 183 2.26 -7.56 10.18
C LEU A 183 1.83 -8.92 10.70
N VAL A 184 2.72 -9.90 10.67
CA VAL A 184 2.45 -11.30 11.03
C VAL A 184 3.39 -11.74 12.13
N ARG A 185 2.89 -12.50 13.10
CA ARG A 185 3.77 -13.15 14.09
C ARG A 185 4.58 -14.26 13.41
N LYS A 186 5.91 -14.27 13.63
CA LYS A 186 6.80 -15.22 12.96
C LYS A 186 6.39 -16.68 13.22
N SER A 187 6.00 -17.02 14.45
CA SER A 187 5.52 -18.37 14.79
C SER A 187 4.28 -18.81 14.00
N VAL A 188 3.44 -17.86 13.56
CA VAL A 188 2.30 -18.14 12.67
C VAL A 188 2.77 -18.43 11.25
N LEU A 189 3.78 -17.70 10.76
CA LEU A 189 4.41 -17.99 9.47
C LEU A 189 5.15 -19.34 9.47
N ASP A 190 5.74 -19.72 10.60
CA ASP A 190 6.39 -21.04 10.74
C ASP A 190 5.36 -22.19 10.60
N ILE A 191 4.10 -21.97 11.00
CA ILE A 191 2.99 -22.93 10.87
C ILE A 191 2.36 -22.88 9.47
N THR A 192 2.05 -21.67 8.98
CA THR A 192 1.29 -21.48 7.74
C THR A 192 2.16 -21.46 6.49
N GLY A 193 3.48 -21.31 6.64
CA GLY A 193 4.40 -20.97 5.56
C GLY A 193 4.31 -19.49 5.17
N GLY A 194 5.24 -19.04 4.34
CA GLY A 194 5.20 -17.71 3.73
C GLY A 194 4.13 -17.59 2.65
N PHE A 195 4.36 -16.72 1.70
CA PHE A 195 3.50 -16.59 0.53
C PHE A 195 3.60 -17.83 -0.39
N ASP A 196 2.51 -18.17 -1.04
CA ASP A 196 2.51 -19.24 -2.06
C ASP A 196 3.15 -18.70 -3.35
N GLU A 197 4.36 -19.17 -3.66
CA GLU A 197 5.20 -18.67 -4.78
C GLU A 197 4.62 -18.96 -6.17
N ARG A 198 3.53 -19.73 -6.26
CA ARG A 198 2.79 -19.92 -7.52
C ARG A 198 2.06 -18.63 -7.94
N PHE A 199 1.74 -17.75 -6.98
CA PHE A 199 1.24 -16.42 -7.29
C PHE A 199 2.43 -15.51 -7.64
N PHE A 200 2.52 -15.14 -8.90
CA PHE A 200 3.52 -14.16 -9.32
C PHE A 200 3.24 -12.79 -8.66
N MET A 201 1.98 -12.36 -8.70
CA MET A 201 1.47 -11.14 -8.10
C MET A 201 -0.06 -11.22 -8.04
N TYR A 202 -0.67 -10.64 -7.01
CA TYR A 202 -2.10 -10.68 -6.67
C TYR A 202 -2.57 -12.01 -6.09
N ALA A 203 -3.51 -11.90 -5.17
CA ALA A 203 -4.12 -12.98 -4.40
C ALA A 203 -3.18 -13.74 -3.43
N GLU A 204 -1.88 -13.49 -3.43
CA GLU A 204 -0.95 -14.05 -2.44
C GLU A 204 -1.28 -13.58 -1.01
N ASP A 205 -1.72 -12.34 -0.85
CA ASP A 205 -2.17 -11.76 0.42
C ASP A 205 -3.51 -12.37 0.88
N ILE A 206 -4.42 -12.63 -0.05
CA ILE A 206 -5.68 -13.33 0.20
C ILE A 206 -5.38 -14.77 0.66
N ASP A 207 -4.48 -15.45 -0.03
CA ASP A 207 -4.09 -16.81 0.26
C ASP A 207 -3.44 -16.94 1.65
N LEU A 208 -2.48 -16.09 1.96
CA LEU A 208 -1.79 -16.11 3.27
C LEU A 208 -2.77 -15.77 4.40
N SER A 209 -3.57 -14.71 4.26
CA SER A 209 -4.58 -14.33 5.25
C SER A 209 -5.54 -15.48 5.55
N TRP A 210 -5.98 -16.18 4.50
CA TRP A 210 -6.89 -17.31 4.64
C TRP A 210 -6.24 -18.50 5.33
N ARG A 211 -4.98 -18.84 5.00
CA ARG A 211 -4.23 -19.92 5.68
C ARG A 211 -4.01 -19.60 7.16
N ILE A 212 -3.75 -18.36 7.52
CA ILE A 212 -3.66 -17.91 8.92
C ILE A 212 -4.97 -18.21 9.66
N ARG A 213 -6.12 -17.87 9.07
CA ARG A 213 -7.42 -18.18 9.66
C ARG A 213 -7.70 -19.67 9.75
N GLN A 214 -7.36 -20.46 8.72
CA GLN A 214 -7.52 -21.92 8.72
C GLN A 214 -6.64 -22.60 9.79
N ALA A 215 -5.53 -21.98 10.15
CA ALA A 215 -4.67 -22.43 11.25
C ALA A 215 -5.19 -22.06 12.65
N GLY A 216 -6.39 -21.44 12.74
CA GLY A 216 -7.04 -21.06 14.00
C GLY A 216 -6.65 -19.70 14.57
N PHE A 217 -5.92 -18.87 13.80
CA PHE A 217 -5.56 -17.51 14.20
C PHE A 217 -6.54 -16.47 13.62
N GLN A 218 -6.52 -15.29 14.23
CA GLN A 218 -7.33 -14.14 13.82
C GLN A 218 -6.50 -13.15 13.01
N ASN A 219 -7.09 -12.58 11.97
CA ASN A 219 -6.59 -11.41 11.26
C ASN A 219 -7.31 -10.17 11.82
N LEU A 220 -6.55 -9.21 12.34
CA LEU A 220 -7.07 -8.01 12.97
C LEU A 220 -6.90 -6.80 12.04
N TYR A 221 -8.00 -6.12 11.72
CA TYR A 221 -7.98 -4.75 11.21
C TYR A 221 -7.88 -3.77 12.37
N LEU A 222 -6.82 -2.97 12.39
CA LEU A 222 -6.55 -1.99 13.44
C LEU A 222 -6.83 -0.58 12.92
N ALA A 223 -7.85 0.07 13.48
CA ALA A 223 -8.26 1.42 13.10
C ALA A 223 -7.53 2.54 13.86
N LYS A 224 -6.78 2.20 14.93
CA LYS A 224 -6.12 3.16 15.81
C LYS A 224 -4.93 3.88 15.18
N THR A 225 -4.43 3.39 14.06
CA THR A 225 -3.38 4.03 13.29
C THR A 225 -3.71 3.94 11.81
N SER A 226 -3.29 4.95 11.06
CA SER A 226 -3.47 5.02 9.60
C SER A 226 -2.13 5.17 8.90
N ILE A 227 -2.06 4.66 7.67
CA ILE A 227 -0.96 4.89 6.75
C ILE A 227 -1.49 5.47 5.45
N ILE A 228 -0.64 6.20 4.71
CA ILE A 228 -0.95 6.54 3.31
C ILE A 228 -0.48 5.39 2.44
N HIS A 229 -1.30 4.99 1.45
CA HIS A 229 -0.93 4.03 0.42
C HIS A 229 -1.30 4.59 -0.96
N PHE A 230 -0.31 4.96 -1.74
CA PHE A 230 -0.49 5.61 -3.06
C PHE A 230 -1.05 4.68 -4.12
N LYS A 231 -0.79 3.39 -4.00
CA LYS A 231 -1.38 2.30 -4.78
C LYS A 231 -1.10 2.34 -6.29
N GLY A 232 -0.46 1.28 -6.75
CA GLY A 232 -0.30 1.03 -8.19
C GLY A 232 0.94 1.66 -8.81
N GLU A 233 1.87 2.16 -8.00
CA GLU A 233 3.09 2.81 -8.48
C GLU A 233 4.06 1.80 -9.13
N SER A 234 4.19 0.61 -8.55
CA SER A 234 5.02 -0.48 -9.09
C SER A 234 4.39 -1.20 -10.29
N THR A 235 3.15 -0.86 -10.66
CA THR A 235 2.39 -1.67 -11.64
C THR A 235 1.77 -0.81 -12.74
N ASN A 236 2.28 -0.92 -13.95
CA ASN A 236 1.57 -0.42 -15.12
C ASN A 236 0.34 -1.30 -15.39
N ARG A 237 -0.85 -0.69 -15.53
CA ARG A 237 -2.08 -1.40 -15.91
C ARG A 237 -2.09 -1.70 -17.41
N ASP A 238 -1.10 -2.47 -17.87
CA ASP A 238 -0.93 -2.93 -19.24
C ASP A 238 -1.45 -4.36 -19.44
N ALA A 239 -1.14 -4.95 -20.57
CA ALA A 239 -1.54 -6.33 -20.89
C ALA A 239 -0.91 -7.36 -19.92
N ARG A 240 0.30 -7.08 -19.38
CA ARG A 240 0.98 -7.95 -18.40
C ARG A 240 0.24 -7.96 -17.07
N TYR A 241 -0.24 -6.79 -16.62
CA TYR A 241 -1.10 -6.67 -15.46
C TYR A 241 -2.34 -7.58 -15.59
N ALA A 242 -3.05 -7.45 -16.71
CA ALA A 242 -4.25 -8.25 -16.96
C ALA A 242 -3.93 -9.76 -16.97
N PHE A 243 -2.81 -10.15 -17.59
CA PHE A 243 -2.35 -11.53 -17.63
C PHE A 243 -2.10 -12.10 -16.22
N HIS A 244 -1.26 -11.44 -15.42
CA HIS A 244 -0.95 -11.90 -14.06
C HIS A 244 -2.17 -11.89 -13.13
N PHE A 245 -3.05 -10.92 -13.28
CA PHE A 245 -4.30 -10.90 -12.54
C PHE A 245 -5.20 -12.10 -12.89
N HIS A 246 -5.32 -12.44 -14.18
CA HIS A 246 -6.08 -13.62 -14.61
C HIS A 246 -5.46 -14.92 -14.12
N GLU A 247 -4.15 -15.06 -14.25
CA GLU A 247 -3.41 -16.22 -13.77
C GLU A 247 -3.60 -16.43 -12.27
N ALA A 248 -3.49 -15.35 -11.48
CA ALA A 248 -3.71 -15.39 -10.04
C ALA A 248 -5.16 -15.79 -9.68
N MET A 249 -6.15 -15.25 -10.39
CA MET A 249 -7.56 -15.61 -10.17
C MET A 249 -7.85 -17.07 -10.52
N GLU A 250 -7.27 -17.59 -11.60
CA GLU A 250 -7.46 -18.98 -12.00
C GLU A 250 -6.78 -19.94 -10.99
N LEU A 251 -5.55 -19.61 -10.55
CA LEU A 251 -4.85 -20.36 -9.52
C LEU A 251 -5.64 -20.38 -8.20
N PHE A 252 -6.16 -19.21 -7.77
CA PHE A 252 -6.97 -19.08 -6.58
C PHE A 252 -8.25 -19.90 -6.66
N ARG A 253 -8.93 -19.85 -7.82
CA ARG A 253 -10.12 -20.66 -8.09
C ARG A 253 -9.80 -22.16 -7.99
N HIS A 254 -8.72 -22.63 -8.59
CA HIS A 254 -8.31 -24.02 -8.52
C HIS A 254 -7.96 -24.46 -7.10
N LYS A 255 -7.36 -23.59 -6.30
CA LYS A 255 -6.95 -23.90 -4.93
C LYS A 255 -8.14 -24.00 -3.97
N TYR A 256 -9.13 -23.11 -4.08
CA TYR A 256 -10.18 -22.95 -3.09
C TYR A 256 -11.60 -23.31 -3.56
N PHE A 257 -11.83 -23.44 -4.86
CA PHE A 257 -13.17 -23.65 -5.43
C PHE A 257 -13.25 -24.85 -6.38
N ARG A 258 -12.44 -25.88 -6.17
CA ARG A 258 -12.40 -27.08 -7.04
C ARG A 258 -13.75 -27.77 -7.21
N HIS A 259 -14.63 -27.69 -6.20
CA HIS A 259 -15.93 -28.40 -6.18
C HIS A 259 -17.12 -27.52 -6.59
N HIS A 260 -16.91 -26.25 -6.95
CA HIS A 260 -18.00 -25.41 -7.41
C HIS A 260 -18.32 -25.67 -8.88
N SER A 261 -19.63 -25.69 -9.20
CA SER A 261 -20.17 -26.10 -10.51
C SER A 261 -19.54 -25.30 -11.68
N ALA A 262 -19.42 -25.93 -12.83
CA ALA A 262 -18.98 -25.30 -14.09
C ALA A 262 -19.78 -24.03 -14.44
N PHE A 263 -21.02 -23.93 -13.95
CA PHE A 263 -21.90 -22.76 -14.09
C PHE A 263 -21.35 -21.50 -13.41
N VAL A 264 -20.80 -21.62 -12.20
CA VAL A 264 -20.16 -20.47 -11.49
C VAL A 264 -18.92 -20.00 -12.24
N GLY A 265 -18.10 -20.93 -12.73
CA GLY A 265 -16.95 -20.59 -13.59
C GLY A 265 -17.36 -19.91 -14.90
N PHE A 266 -18.49 -20.29 -15.48
CA PHE A 266 -19.05 -19.64 -16.66
C PHE A 266 -19.52 -18.22 -16.37
N LEU A 267 -20.23 -17.99 -15.26
CA LEU A 267 -20.69 -16.65 -14.86
C LEU A 267 -19.53 -15.69 -14.61
N ILE A 268 -18.48 -16.15 -13.93
CA ILE A 268 -17.28 -15.34 -13.66
C ILE A 268 -16.56 -14.99 -14.98
N ARG A 269 -16.35 -15.95 -15.88
CA ARG A 269 -15.75 -15.70 -17.20
C ARG A 269 -16.58 -14.75 -18.05
N SER A 270 -17.91 -14.87 -18.00
CA SER A 270 -18.83 -13.98 -18.73
C SER A 270 -18.78 -12.56 -18.18
N ALA A 271 -18.74 -12.38 -16.86
CA ALA A 271 -18.61 -11.07 -16.22
C ALA A 271 -17.27 -10.38 -16.54
N ILE A 272 -16.17 -11.15 -16.58
CA ILE A 272 -14.84 -10.67 -16.97
C ILE A 272 -14.87 -10.21 -18.44
N ARG A 273 -15.38 -11.03 -19.36
CA ARG A 273 -15.50 -10.67 -20.79
C ARG A 273 -16.38 -9.45 -21.01
N PHE A 274 -17.48 -9.33 -20.26
CA PHE A 274 -18.35 -8.15 -20.33
C PHE A 274 -17.63 -6.88 -19.87
N ARG A 275 -16.81 -6.96 -18.83
CA ARG A 275 -15.99 -5.84 -18.36
C ARG A 275 -14.89 -5.45 -19.36
N GLU A 276 -14.24 -6.43 -19.98
CA GLU A 276 -13.27 -6.18 -21.06
C GLU A 276 -13.93 -5.52 -22.27
N LEU A 277 -15.12 -5.98 -22.65
CA LEU A 277 -15.91 -5.37 -23.73
C LEU A 277 -16.26 -3.93 -23.39
N LYS A 278 -16.75 -3.66 -22.18
CA LYS A 278 -17.06 -2.31 -21.70
C LYS A 278 -15.81 -1.41 -21.64
N ALA A 279 -14.66 -1.94 -21.27
CA ALA A 279 -13.39 -1.21 -21.25
C ALA A 279 -12.91 -0.83 -22.67
N ARG A 280 -13.22 -1.64 -23.70
CA ARG A 280 -12.93 -1.35 -25.11
C ARG A 280 -13.84 -0.23 -25.66
N PHE A 281 -15.09 -0.14 -25.17
CA PHE A 281 -16.04 0.93 -25.58
C PHE A 281 -15.82 2.23 -24.82
N ASN A 282 -15.37 2.19 -23.57
CA ASN A 282 -14.92 3.36 -22.84
C ASN A 282 -13.44 3.56 -23.21
N GLY A 283 -13.18 4.31 -24.28
CA GLY A 283 -11.82 4.65 -24.72
C GLY A 283 -10.97 5.17 -23.55
N PRO A 284 -9.63 5.18 -23.68
CA PRO A 284 -8.75 5.65 -22.63
C PRO A 284 -9.23 7.04 -22.19
N SER A 285 -9.57 7.18 -20.92
CA SER A 285 -9.90 8.48 -20.33
C SER A 285 -8.73 9.41 -20.68
N ARG A 286 -8.99 10.35 -21.58
CA ARG A 286 -8.02 11.38 -21.95
C ARG A 286 -7.64 12.07 -20.66
N ARG A 287 -6.44 11.79 -20.17
CA ARG A 287 -5.78 12.63 -19.18
C ARG A 287 -5.64 14.01 -19.86
N ASN A 288 -6.42 14.97 -19.42
CA ASN A 288 -6.08 16.37 -19.65
C ASN A 288 -4.84 16.64 -18.78
N THR A 289 -3.68 16.36 -19.33
CA THR A 289 -2.44 16.98 -18.87
C THR A 289 -2.56 18.45 -19.32
N HIS A 290 -3.18 19.27 -18.50
CA HIS A 290 -3.03 20.71 -18.61
C HIS A 290 -1.57 21.00 -18.25
N SER A 291 -0.72 21.05 -19.25
CA SER A 291 0.62 21.62 -19.13
C SER A 291 0.46 23.13 -18.97
N HIS A 292 0.17 23.58 -17.76
CA HIS A 292 0.40 24.98 -17.43
C HIS A 292 1.92 25.19 -17.36
N PRO A 293 2.45 26.23 -18.03
CA PRO A 293 3.90 26.44 -18.08
C PRO A 293 4.52 26.78 -16.71
N VAL A 294 3.72 27.13 -15.70
CA VAL A 294 4.15 27.43 -14.34
C VAL A 294 3.13 26.87 -13.37
N ARG A 295 3.56 25.94 -12.50
CA ARG A 295 2.70 25.34 -11.46
C ARG A 295 2.86 26.11 -10.15
N ARG A 296 1.76 26.47 -9.49
CA ARG A 296 1.75 27.15 -8.19
C ARG A 296 1.63 26.15 -7.05
N PHE A 297 2.46 26.34 -6.03
CA PHE A 297 2.51 25.45 -4.87
C PHE A 297 2.22 26.17 -3.56
N TRP A 298 1.62 25.43 -2.62
CA TRP A 298 1.43 25.80 -1.24
C TRP A 298 2.12 24.78 -0.33
N LEU A 299 2.91 25.26 0.64
CA LEU A 299 3.60 24.40 1.59
C LEU A 299 2.89 24.42 2.94
N SER A 300 2.72 23.25 3.52
CA SER A 300 2.18 23.06 4.87
C SER A 300 3.06 22.08 5.64
N GLY A 301 3.10 22.19 6.96
CA GLY A 301 3.84 21.28 7.82
C GLY A 301 5.08 21.88 8.45
N ASP A 302 6.21 21.16 8.41
CA ASP A 302 7.47 21.58 9.05
C ASP A 302 8.13 22.75 8.32
N ALA A 303 8.51 23.78 9.07
CA ALA A 303 9.08 25.00 8.49
C ALA A 303 10.48 24.78 7.90
N GLY A 304 11.32 23.94 8.52
CA GLY A 304 12.69 23.68 8.08
C GLY A 304 12.71 22.86 6.77
N SER A 305 12.01 21.74 6.76
CA SER A 305 11.82 20.88 5.58
C SER A 305 11.11 21.64 4.46
N GLY A 306 10.09 22.46 4.81
CA GLY A 306 9.38 23.31 3.85
C GLY A 306 10.26 24.39 3.23
N ALA A 307 11.20 24.98 3.96
CA ALA A 307 12.13 25.98 3.42
C ALA A 307 13.09 25.36 2.41
N GLU A 308 13.60 24.15 2.67
CA GLU A 308 14.44 23.42 1.74
C GLU A 308 13.67 23.05 0.47
N CYS A 309 12.49 22.47 0.63
CA CYS A 309 11.58 22.14 -0.46
C CYS A 309 11.27 23.37 -1.33
N ARG A 310 10.94 24.52 -0.69
CA ARG A 310 10.66 25.79 -1.39
C ARG A 310 11.82 26.23 -2.25
N LYS A 311 13.05 26.21 -1.73
CA LYS A 311 14.25 26.59 -2.47
C LYS A 311 14.37 25.77 -3.76
N LYS A 312 14.28 24.45 -3.64
CA LYS A 312 14.43 23.52 -4.78
C LYS A 312 13.29 23.66 -5.80
N LEU A 313 12.05 23.93 -5.36
CA LEU A 313 10.92 24.19 -6.26
C LEU A 313 11.09 25.49 -7.06
N LEU A 314 11.59 26.56 -6.42
CA LEU A 314 11.88 27.82 -7.09
C LEU A 314 12.96 27.64 -8.17
N GLU A 315 14.02 26.86 -7.91
CA GLU A 315 15.05 26.51 -8.88
C GLU A 315 14.48 25.78 -10.10
N LYS A 316 13.34 25.09 -9.95
CA LYS A 316 12.61 24.37 -11.02
C LYS A 316 11.47 25.18 -11.64
N ASN A 317 11.44 26.49 -11.44
CA ASN A 317 10.43 27.42 -11.96
C ASN A 317 9.00 27.18 -11.46
N PHE A 318 8.81 26.57 -10.28
CA PHE A 318 7.53 26.58 -9.59
C PHE A 318 7.36 27.91 -8.87
N MET A 319 6.14 28.39 -8.73
CA MET A 319 5.83 29.64 -8.04
C MET A 319 5.03 29.41 -6.76
N PRO A 320 5.30 30.13 -5.67
CA PRO A 320 4.46 30.05 -4.48
C PRO A 320 3.07 30.59 -4.78
N ALA A 321 2.04 29.93 -4.29
CA ALA A 321 0.68 30.43 -4.29
C ALA A 321 0.47 31.46 -3.17
N GLU A 322 -0.47 32.37 -3.36
CA GLU A 322 -0.84 33.37 -2.33
C GLU A 322 -1.70 32.73 -1.22
N SER A 323 -2.44 31.68 -1.55
CA SER A 323 -3.26 30.92 -0.61
C SER A 323 -3.28 29.44 -0.98
N GLU A 324 -3.74 28.57 -0.06
CA GLU A 324 -3.93 27.15 -0.32
C GLU A 324 -4.94 26.91 -1.46
N THR A 325 -5.97 27.76 -1.56
CA THR A 325 -7.01 27.65 -2.59
C THR A 325 -6.54 28.01 -3.98
N ASP A 326 -5.47 28.80 -4.10
CA ASP A 326 -4.87 29.19 -5.37
C ASP A 326 -3.76 28.24 -5.82
N ALA A 327 -3.42 27.28 -4.98
CA ALA A 327 -2.35 26.32 -5.26
C ALA A 327 -2.84 25.19 -6.15
N GLU A 328 -2.01 24.81 -7.13
CA GLU A 328 -2.19 23.59 -7.92
C GLU A 328 -1.55 22.37 -7.21
N LEU A 329 -0.56 22.64 -6.36
CA LEU A 329 0.14 21.64 -5.56
C LEU A 329 0.03 22.02 -4.08
N ILE A 330 -0.65 21.21 -3.29
CA ILE A 330 -0.58 21.32 -1.83
C ILE A 330 0.44 20.28 -1.36
N ILE A 331 1.51 20.74 -0.74
CA ILE A 331 2.65 19.94 -0.36
C ILE A 331 2.76 19.91 1.15
N TYR A 332 2.67 18.72 1.73
CA TYR A 332 2.91 18.51 3.15
C TYR A 332 4.37 18.11 3.37
N CYS A 333 5.07 18.93 4.14
CA CYS A 333 6.47 18.71 4.52
C CYS A 333 6.54 18.10 5.92
N GLU A 334 7.05 16.89 6.02
CA GLU A 334 7.31 16.23 7.28
C GLU A 334 8.64 16.73 7.87
N GLY A 335 8.73 16.78 9.21
CA GLY A 335 9.92 17.15 9.95
C GLY A 335 9.66 17.26 11.45
N PRO A 336 10.62 17.82 12.22
CA PRO A 336 10.53 17.87 13.69
C PRO A 336 9.25 18.53 14.26
N GLN A 337 8.66 19.48 13.53
CA GLN A 337 7.48 20.23 13.97
C GLN A 337 6.17 19.65 13.41
N CYS A 338 6.24 18.77 12.40
CA CYS A 338 5.06 18.19 11.78
C CYS A 338 5.33 16.71 11.38
N SER A 339 4.83 15.81 12.18
CA SER A 339 5.02 14.36 11.99
C SER A 339 4.14 13.79 10.88
N TRP A 340 4.50 12.61 10.32
CA TRP A 340 3.65 11.88 9.40
C TRP A 340 2.26 11.60 9.99
N LYS A 341 2.19 11.28 11.29
CA LYS A 341 0.91 11.10 11.98
C LYS A 341 0.05 12.35 11.87
N SER A 342 0.61 13.53 12.12
CA SER A 342 -0.11 14.80 12.01
C SER A 342 -0.56 15.09 10.58
N ILE A 343 0.29 14.81 9.58
CA ILE A 343 -0.04 14.99 8.17
C ILE A 343 -1.19 14.06 7.78
N ILE A 344 -1.13 12.78 8.15
CA ILE A 344 -2.19 11.80 7.86
C ILE A 344 -3.52 12.28 8.47
N GLN A 345 -3.53 12.74 9.72
CA GLN A 345 -4.72 13.27 10.37
C GLN A 345 -5.29 14.52 9.68
N LEU A 346 -4.41 15.42 9.21
CA LEU A 346 -4.81 16.61 8.46
C LEU A 346 -5.53 16.23 7.15
N ILE A 347 -4.96 15.35 6.33
CA ILE A 347 -5.59 14.95 5.06
C ILE A 347 -6.86 14.13 5.27
N GLU A 348 -6.94 13.33 6.34
CA GLU A 348 -8.16 12.59 6.69
C GLU A 348 -9.31 13.51 7.10
N SER A 349 -9.01 14.59 7.82
CA SER A 349 -10.00 15.56 8.30
C SER A 349 -10.33 16.65 7.28
N ALA A 350 -9.56 16.76 6.19
CA ALA A 350 -9.79 17.77 5.17
C ALA A 350 -11.19 17.63 4.55
N PRO A 351 -12.00 18.73 4.51
CA PRO A 351 -13.38 18.69 3.98
C PRO A 351 -13.41 18.44 2.48
N VAL A 352 -12.38 18.88 1.76
CA VAL A 352 -12.23 18.69 0.32
C VAL A 352 -11.11 17.69 0.09
N LYS A 353 -11.42 16.59 -0.60
CA LYS A 353 -10.45 15.56 -0.95
C LYS A 353 -9.83 15.90 -2.30
N GLN A 354 -8.69 16.58 -2.25
CA GLN A 354 -7.92 17.05 -3.41
C GLN A 354 -6.53 16.39 -3.44
N PRO A 355 -5.81 16.50 -4.57
CA PRO A 355 -4.45 15.99 -4.67
C PRO A 355 -3.51 16.65 -3.66
N HIS A 356 -2.76 15.81 -2.94
CA HIS A 356 -1.70 16.25 -2.06
C HIS A 356 -0.36 15.64 -2.48
N TYR A 357 0.70 16.38 -2.19
CA TYR A 357 2.08 15.94 -2.35
C TYR A 357 2.75 15.89 -0.98
N PHE A 358 3.71 14.99 -0.87
CA PHE A 358 4.35 14.68 0.41
C PHE A 358 5.86 14.72 0.24
N HIS A 359 6.53 15.32 1.22
CA HIS A 359 7.97 15.43 1.30
C HIS A 359 8.42 15.08 2.72
N GLY A 360 9.23 14.04 2.87
CA GLY A 360 9.92 13.71 4.11
C GLY A 360 11.21 14.52 4.24
N ALA A 361 11.52 15.00 5.43
CA ALA A 361 12.75 15.72 5.69
C ALA A 361 13.99 14.93 5.24
N GLY A 362 14.85 15.55 4.43
CA GLY A 362 16.07 14.95 3.91
C GLY A 362 15.87 13.97 2.75
N THR A 363 14.70 13.89 2.15
CA THR A 363 14.44 13.13 0.91
C THR A 363 14.66 13.99 -0.34
N HIS A 364 14.71 13.33 -1.52
CA HIS A 364 15.07 13.98 -2.78
C HIS A 364 13.88 14.16 -3.73
N SER A 365 12.68 13.98 -3.21
CA SER A 365 11.47 14.02 -4.05
C SER A 365 10.25 14.52 -3.31
N LEU A 366 9.29 14.98 -4.11
CA LEU A 366 7.88 15.05 -3.73
C LEU A 366 7.17 13.87 -4.39
N ILE A 367 6.37 13.16 -3.63
CA ILE A 367 5.50 12.13 -4.17
C ILE A 367 4.04 12.52 -3.94
N GLY A 368 3.16 12.21 -4.88
CA GLY A 368 1.75 12.50 -4.74
C GLY A 368 0.90 11.61 -5.64
N SER A 369 -0.35 11.40 -5.25
CA SER A 369 -1.34 10.75 -6.09
C SER A 369 -2.71 11.33 -5.76
N ALA A 370 -3.39 11.82 -6.79
CA ALA A 370 -4.70 12.43 -6.64
C ALA A 370 -5.79 11.42 -6.27
N PHE A 371 -5.66 10.18 -6.74
CA PHE A 371 -6.68 9.14 -6.60
C PHE A 371 -6.02 7.77 -6.55
N SER A 372 -6.64 6.84 -5.83
CA SER A 372 -6.22 5.45 -5.72
C SER A 372 -6.12 4.68 -7.06
N ASP A 373 -6.66 5.23 -8.12
CA ASP A 373 -6.67 4.64 -9.46
C ASP A 373 -5.76 5.37 -10.46
N ALA A 374 -5.14 6.49 -10.06
CA ALA A 374 -4.18 7.23 -10.87
C ALA A 374 -2.75 6.81 -10.48
N ARG A 375 -1.85 6.77 -11.46
CA ARG A 375 -0.42 6.68 -11.18
C ARG A 375 0.02 7.93 -10.47
N GLY A 376 0.82 7.79 -9.41
CA GLY A 376 1.39 8.92 -8.68
C GLY A 376 2.30 9.77 -9.57
N GLU A 377 2.45 11.01 -9.17
CA GLU A 377 3.41 11.94 -9.75
C GLU A 377 4.61 12.06 -8.82
N VAL A 378 5.79 12.09 -9.40
CA VAL A 378 7.03 12.32 -8.70
C VAL A 378 7.63 13.62 -9.22
N ILE A 379 8.00 14.52 -8.31
CA ILE A 379 8.78 15.73 -8.61
C ILE A 379 10.10 15.56 -7.86
N GLU A 380 11.15 15.25 -8.59
CA GLU A 380 12.52 15.21 -8.03
C GLU A 380 12.93 16.62 -7.62
N ILE A 381 13.52 16.79 -6.41
CA ILE A 381 13.93 18.09 -5.89
C ILE A 381 15.32 18.05 -5.27
#